data_7b0267caae037f09840d4bc829dc0b6a
#
_entry.id   7b0267caae037f09840d4bc829dc0b6a
#
_cell.length_a   1.000
_cell.length_b   1.000
_cell.length_c   1.000
_cell.angle_alpha   90.00
_cell.angle_beta   90.00
_cell.angle_gamma   90.00
#
_symmetry.space_group_name_H-M   'P 1'
#
loop_
_entity.id
_entity.type
_entity.pdbx_description
1 polymer ?
#
loop_
_entity_poly.entity_id
_entity_poly.type
_entity_poly.pdbx_seq_one_letter_code
_entity_poly.pdbx_strand_id
1 'polypeptide(L)'
;MGGFPGFGVWMNQNTQQPLKTGSMRSEDDKSKLVSPKESNNMELYHDSEEEDKQIKLWNVAERKHPWYDPPPKVKVTTKRGICHMNIEFTLGVTPLAAFENLRKPMSLSIDMSARQLLKNKSRKLLKKDGPREIVETENTVAFDFLWWSRAFPIKLIVDENIKDLTAKYKKEKMMFMKVFEGSYKVEPIFVDSERLCKHRLPKTREEYKKCSGGQGKVASKVIMNQYFQPFPPFNLPPFSWYINRITIRTTKTLLQMIQLSTATFRELS
;
A
#
# COMPACT_ATOMS: atom_id res chain seq x y z
N MET A 1 29.05 -12.76 -48.66
CA MET A 1 27.93 -13.35 -49.45
C MET A 1 27.19 -14.33 -48.53
N GLY A 2 25.95 -14.14 -48.25
CA GLY A 2 25.14 -15.00 -47.41
C GLY A 2 23.93 -14.22 -46.86
N GLY A 3 22.84 -14.22 -47.61
CA GLY A 3 21.65 -13.42 -47.38
C GLY A 3 20.78 -13.98 -46.24
N PHE A 4 20.10 -13.08 -45.52
CA PHE A 4 19.00 -13.39 -44.59
C PHE A 4 17.68 -13.56 -45.35
N PRO A 5 16.86 -14.57 -45.02
CA PRO A 5 15.50 -14.66 -45.59
C PRO A 5 14.51 -13.81 -44.77
N GLY A 6 13.60 -13.20 -45.54
CA GLY A 6 12.65 -12.22 -45.09
C GLY A 6 11.53 -12.73 -44.20
N PHE A 7 11.03 -11.82 -43.39
CA PHE A 7 9.79 -11.96 -42.63
C PHE A 7 8.60 -11.59 -43.50
N GLY A 8 7.77 -12.58 -43.76
CA GLY A 8 6.49 -12.40 -44.46
C GLY A 8 5.44 -11.80 -43.51
N VAL A 9 4.80 -10.78 -44.05
CA VAL A 9 3.62 -10.08 -43.56
C VAL A 9 2.42 -11.01 -43.56
N TRP A 10 1.68 -11.08 -42.44
CA TRP A 10 0.29 -11.54 -42.43
C TRP A 10 -0.61 -10.39 -42.00
N MET A 11 -1.16 -9.70 -42.99
CA MET A 11 -2.42 -8.98 -42.89
C MET A 11 -3.54 -9.93 -43.33
N ASN A 12 -4.62 -9.98 -42.59
CA ASN A 12 -5.96 -10.27 -43.10
C ASN A 12 -6.98 -9.72 -42.13
N GLN A 13 -7.64 -8.67 -42.50
CA GLN A 13 -8.87 -8.45 -43.25
C GLN A 13 -10.14 -8.80 -42.41
N ASN A 14 -10.74 -7.72 -42.00
CA ASN A 14 -12.18 -7.36 -42.00
C ASN A 14 -13.17 -8.43 -42.47
N THR A 15 -14.20 -8.64 -41.68
CA THR A 15 -15.55 -8.80 -42.25
C THR A 15 -16.57 -8.13 -41.32
N GLN A 16 -17.08 -7.01 -41.79
CA GLN A 16 -18.33 -6.41 -41.34
C GLN A 16 -19.47 -7.20 -41.99
N GLN A 17 -20.56 -7.46 -41.24
CA GLN A 17 -21.92 -7.50 -41.83
C GLN A 17 -23.00 -7.11 -40.80
N PRO A 18 -24.22 -6.74 -41.25
CA PRO A 18 -24.92 -5.56 -40.75
C PRO A 18 -26.16 -5.84 -39.91
N LEU A 19 -26.65 -4.76 -39.30
CA LEU A 19 -27.93 -4.62 -38.61
C LEU A 19 -29.14 -5.19 -39.37
N LYS A 20 -30.03 -5.89 -38.64
CA LYS A 20 -31.46 -5.94 -38.96
C LYS A 20 -32.29 -5.42 -37.82
N THR A 21 -32.95 -4.30 -38.09
CA THR A 21 -34.07 -3.72 -37.39
C THR A 21 -35.27 -4.68 -37.43
N GLY A 22 -35.89 -4.88 -36.28
CA GLY A 22 -37.17 -5.52 -36.13
C GLY A 22 -37.88 -4.96 -34.92
N SER A 23 -38.76 -4.02 -35.16
CA SER A 23 -39.74 -3.47 -34.21
C SER A 23 -40.83 -4.48 -33.99
N MET A 24 -41.17 -4.78 -32.73
CA MET A 24 -42.58 -5.03 -32.31
C MET A 24 -42.77 -4.79 -30.81
N ARG A 25 -43.92 -4.33 -30.54
CA ARG A 25 -44.51 -3.57 -29.44
C ARG A 25 -45.25 -4.50 -28.48
N SER A 26 -45.39 -3.99 -27.22
CA SER A 26 -46.36 -4.35 -26.17
C SER A 26 -46.07 -5.66 -25.41
N GLU A 27 -46.12 -5.74 -24.08
CA GLU A 27 -47.10 -5.26 -23.10
C GLU A 27 -46.50 -5.37 -21.69
N ASP A 28 -47.09 -4.62 -20.78
CA ASP A 28 -46.86 -4.54 -19.35
C ASP A 28 -46.63 -5.87 -18.61
N ASP A 29 -45.56 -5.96 -17.84
CA ASP A 29 -45.61 -6.66 -16.56
C ASP A 29 -44.72 -6.00 -15.51
N LYS A 30 -45.35 -5.48 -14.46
CA LYS A 30 -44.74 -4.87 -13.30
C LYS A 30 -44.13 -5.96 -12.43
N SER A 31 -42.89 -6.29 -12.61
CA SER A 31 -42.11 -6.97 -11.59
C SER A 31 -41.12 -6.01 -10.96
N LYS A 32 -41.37 -5.66 -9.71
CA LYS A 32 -40.45 -4.94 -8.82
C LYS A 32 -39.11 -5.69 -8.74
N LEU A 33 -38.13 -5.26 -9.49
CA LEU A 33 -36.74 -5.59 -9.21
C LEU A 33 -36.31 -4.79 -7.98
N VAL A 34 -36.32 -5.46 -6.85
CA VAL A 34 -35.65 -5.01 -5.64
C VAL A 34 -34.14 -5.06 -5.93
N SER A 35 -33.54 -3.91 -6.17
CA SER A 35 -32.08 -3.77 -6.18
C SER A 35 -31.52 -4.20 -4.82
N PRO A 36 -30.53 -5.09 -4.76
CA PRO A 36 -29.89 -5.37 -3.49
C PRO A 36 -29.15 -4.11 -3.03
N LYS A 37 -29.44 -3.67 -1.83
CA LYS A 37 -28.68 -2.64 -1.11
C LYS A 37 -27.26 -3.13 -0.87
N GLU A 38 -26.37 -2.93 -1.82
CA GLU A 38 -24.93 -3.18 -1.66
C GLU A 38 -24.17 -2.04 -0.98
N SER A 39 -24.85 -0.96 -0.60
CA SER A 39 -24.21 0.23 -0.03
C SER A 39 -23.93 0.17 1.48
N ASN A 40 -24.50 -0.77 2.23
CA ASN A 40 -24.47 -0.71 3.70
C ASN A 40 -23.26 -1.39 4.37
N ASN A 41 -22.37 -2.07 3.62
CA ASN A 41 -21.24 -2.77 4.26
C ASN A 41 -19.93 -1.97 4.29
N MET A 42 -19.82 -0.87 3.55
CA MET A 42 -18.62 -0.02 3.58
C MET A 42 -18.71 1.07 4.67
N GLU A 43 -19.92 1.52 5.02
CA GLU A 43 -20.16 2.50 6.09
C GLU A 43 -19.76 1.98 7.48
N LEU A 44 -19.80 0.66 7.69
CA LEU A 44 -19.47 0.06 9.00
C LEU A 44 -17.97 0.14 9.36
N TYR A 45 -17.10 0.36 8.36
CA TYR A 45 -15.65 0.41 8.56
C TYR A 45 -15.06 1.82 8.45
N HIS A 46 -15.84 2.77 7.99
CA HIS A 46 -15.41 4.14 7.73
C HIS A 46 -16.40 5.13 8.35
N ASP A 47 -16.13 5.55 9.57
CA ASP A 47 -16.77 6.73 10.15
C ASP A 47 -16.08 7.98 9.55
N SER A 48 -16.63 8.48 8.43
CA SER A 48 -16.09 9.63 7.70
C SER A 48 -16.05 10.89 8.55
N GLU A 49 -17.04 11.09 9.41
CA GLU A 49 -17.11 12.25 10.30
C GLU A 49 -15.98 12.23 11.34
N GLU A 50 -15.66 11.05 11.86
CA GLU A 50 -14.55 10.90 12.82
C GLU A 50 -13.19 11.06 12.14
N GLU A 51 -13.01 10.58 10.91
CA GLU A 51 -11.79 10.80 10.13
C GLU A 51 -11.59 12.29 9.81
N ASP A 52 -12.63 13.00 9.37
CA ASP A 52 -12.60 14.44 9.12
C ASP A 52 -12.28 15.24 10.38
N LYS A 53 -12.83 14.82 11.53
CA LYS A 53 -12.51 15.40 12.82
C LYS A 53 -11.05 15.20 13.18
N GLN A 54 -10.51 13.99 12.99
CA GLN A 54 -9.10 13.71 13.24
C GLN A 54 -8.19 14.54 12.31
N ILE A 55 -8.53 14.71 11.05
CA ILE A 55 -7.78 15.58 10.13
C ILE A 55 -7.73 17.00 10.67
N LYS A 56 -8.86 17.57 11.11
CA LYS A 56 -8.92 18.92 11.69
C LYS A 56 -8.06 19.02 12.96
N LEU A 57 -8.09 18.02 13.84
CA LEU A 57 -7.28 17.99 15.05
C LEU A 57 -5.77 17.95 14.72
N TRP A 58 -5.39 17.16 13.72
CA TRP A 58 -4.01 17.10 13.24
C TRP A 58 -3.55 18.43 12.66
N ASN A 59 -4.34 19.09 11.80
CA ASN A 59 -4.02 20.39 11.20
C ASN A 59 -3.81 21.48 12.24
N VAL A 60 -4.71 21.56 13.23
CA VAL A 60 -4.57 22.54 14.32
C VAL A 60 -3.32 22.27 15.15
N ALA A 61 -3.00 21.01 15.39
CA ALA A 61 -1.83 20.64 16.16
C ALA A 61 -0.53 20.87 15.40
N GLU A 62 -0.49 20.56 14.09
CA GLU A 62 0.70 20.72 13.25
C GLU A 62 1.16 22.18 13.18
N ARG A 63 0.21 23.13 13.11
CA ARG A 63 0.51 24.57 13.13
C ARG A 63 1.14 25.07 14.44
N LYS A 64 0.86 24.39 15.56
CA LYS A 64 1.35 24.81 16.88
C LYS A 64 2.60 24.02 17.30
N HIS A 65 2.58 22.73 17.10
CA HIS A 65 3.61 21.78 17.48
C HIS A 65 3.69 20.67 16.41
N PRO A 66 4.53 20.84 15.38
CA PRO A 66 4.69 19.86 14.31
C PRO A 66 5.02 18.47 14.87
N TRP A 67 4.32 17.46 14.34
CA TRP A 67 4.60 16.07 14.70
C TRP A 67 5.83 15.57 13.98
N TYR A 68 6.73 14.97 14.72
CA TYR A 68 7.92 14.32 14.16
C TYR A 68 7.76 12.80 14.19
N ASP A 69 7.79 12.18 13.02
CA ASP A 69 7.85 10.74 12.90
C ASP A 69 9.31 10.27 13.02
N PRO A 70 9.68 9.49 14.06
CA PRO A 70 11.04 9.00 14.21
C PRO A 70 11.41 8.06 13.06
N PRO A 71 12.70 7.96 12.70
CA PRO A 71 13.15 7.04 11.65
C PRO A 71 12.69 5.60 11.90
N PRO A 72 12.36 4.83 10.84
CA PRO A 72 11.94 3.45 10.97
C PRO A 72 12.96 2.59 11.72
N LYS A 73 12.53 1.86 12.74
CA LYS A 73 13.32 0.86 13.45
C LYS A 73 13.35 -0.41 12.61
N VAL A 74 14.53 -0.84 12.19
CA VAL A 74 14.69 -2.02 11.32
C VAL A 74 15.68 -2.98 11.96
N LYS A 75 15.19 -4.18 12.31
CA LYS A 75 15.99 -5.31 12.78
C LYS A 75 16.09 -6.32 11.65
N VAL A 76 17.32 -6.66 11.28
CA VAL A 76 17.60 -7.60 10.18
C VAL A 76 18.23 -8.85 10.74
N THR A 77 17.74 -10.01 10.34
CA THR A 77 18.31 -11.32 10.67
C THR A 77 18.37 -12.17 9.42
N THR A 78 19.40 -13.01 9.28
CA THR A 78 19.54 -13.94 8.17
C THR A 78 19.62 -15.36 8.69
N LYS A 79 18.74 -16.24 8.19
CA LYS A 79 18.72 -17.65 8.57
C LYS A 79 18.55 -18.50 7.31
N ARG A 80 19.45 -19.47 7.09
CA ARG A 80 19.43 -20.37 5.93
C ARG A 80 19.29 -19.67 4.57
N GLY A 81 19.99 -18.52 4.42
CA GLY A 81 19.97 -17.72 3.20
C GLY A 81 18.72 -16.86 2.99
N ILE A 82 17.74 -16.90 3.90
CA ILE A 82 16.58 -16.03 3.90
C ILE A 82 16.87 -14.85 4.83
N CYS A 83 16.77 -13.64 4.30
CA CYS A 83 16.86 -12.40 5.07
C CYS A 83 15.46 -12.04 5.58
N HIS A 84 15.35 -11.78 6.87
CA HIS A 84 14.14 -11.31 7.54
C HIS A 84 14.37 -9.92 8.08
N MET A 85 13.50 -8.99 7.72
CA MET A 85 13.42 -7.63 8.24
C MET A 85 12.17 -7.52 9.13
N ASN A 86 12.37 -7.22 10.40
CA ASN A 86 11.30 -6.75 11.28
C ASN A 86 11.41 -5.22 11.35
N ILE A 87 10.32 -4.53 11.03
CA ILE A 87 10.28 -3.09 10.83
C ILE A 87 9.15 -2.52 11.68
N GLU A 88 9.44 -1.47 12.43
CA GLU A 88 8.45 -0.67 13.16
C GLU A 88 8.65 0.79 12.83
N PHE A 89 7.58 1.50 12.53
CA PHE A 89 7.58 2.95 12.31
C PHE A 89 6.22 3.56 12.63
N THR A 90 6.21 4.88 12.80
CA THR A 90 5.01 5.64 13.12
C THR A 90 4.62 6.55 11.97
N LEU A 91 3.35 6.88 11.91
CA LEU A 91 2.77 7.84 10.98
C LEU A 91 1.80 8.74 11.78
N GLY A 92 1.98 10.05 11.66
CA GLY A 92 1.11 11.04 12.32
C GLY A 92 -0.23 11.21 11.62
N VAL A 93 -0.91 10.10 11.32
CA VAL A 93 -2.27 10.04 10.74
C VAL A 93 -3.03 8.88 11.37
N THR A 94 -4.35 8.84 11.18
CA THR A 94 -5.20 7.76 11.67
C THR A 94 -4.81 6.40 11.11
N PRO A 95 -5.11 5.29 11.80
CA PRO A 95 -4.80 3.94 11.32
C PRO A 95 -5.37 3.62 9.95
N LEU A 96 -6.57 4.11 9.65
CA LEU A 96 -7.19 3.91 8.35
C LEU A 96 -6.44 4.67 7.26
N ALA A 97 -6.14 5.97 7.48
CA ALA A 97 -5.37 6.77 6.54
C ALA A 97 -3.95 6.21 6.32
N ALA A 98 -3.30 5.72 7.38
CA ALA A 98 -2.01 5.04 7.27
C ALA A 98 -2.09 3.76 6.44
N PHE A 99 -3.13 2.95 6.66
CA PHE A 99 -3.35 1.72 5.90
C PHE A 99 -3.61 2.01 4.42
N GLU A 100 -4.45 3.02 4.10
CA GLU A 100 -4.70 3.44 2.71
C GLU A 100 -3.43 3.98 2.04
N ASN A 101 -2.58 4.72 2.74
CA ASN A 101 -1.29 5.18 2.22
C ASN A 101 -0.33 4.02 1.89
N LEU A 102 -0.37 2.94 2.66
CA LEU A 102 0.42 1.73 2.38
C LEU A 102 -0.14 0.93 1.20
N ARG A 103 -1.47 0.87 1.07
CA ARG A 103 -2.15 0.18 -0.06
C ARG A 103 -1.94 0.89 -1.38
N LYS A 104 -2.03 2.20 -1.37
CA LYS A 104 -1.93 3.08 -2.53
C LYS A 104 -0.93 4.18 -2.20
N PRO A 105 0.37 3.90 -2.22
CA PRO A 105 1.35 4.94 -1.99
C PRO A 105 1.01 6.12 -2.91
N MET A 106 0.65 7.23 -2.31
CA MET A 106 0.32 8.43 -3.07
C MET A 106 1.47 8.69 -4.04
N SER A 107 1.12 8.98 -5.30
CA SER A 107 2.09 9.47 -6.27
C SER A 107 2.65 10.79 -5.71
N LEU A 108 3.73 10.66 -4.95
CA LEU A 108 4.38 11.78 -4.29
C LEU A 108 4.87 12.78 -5.33
N SER A 109 4.11 13.87 -5.44
CA SER A 109 4.45 14.97 -6.35
C SER A 109 5.57 15.86 -5.82
N ILE A 110 6.17 15.53 -4.68
CA ILE A 110 7.02 16.45 -3.92
C ILE A 110 8.47 16.43 -4.36
N ASP A 111 8.97 15.31 -4.86
CA ASP A 111 10.35 15.26 -5.36
C ASP A 111 10.47 14.34 -6.58
N MET A 112 11.07 14.85 -7.67
CA MET A 112 11.30 14.07 -8.89
C MET A 112 12.20 12.84 -8.65
N SER A 113 13.13 12.91 -7.71
CA SER A 113 14.01 11.79 -7.33
C SER A 113 13.24 10.66 -6.65
N ALA A 114 12.22 11.01 -5.85
CA ALA A 114 11.35 10.08 -5.16
C ALA A 114 10.40 9.33 -6.12
N ARG A 115 9.93 9.99 -7.17
CA ARG A 115 9.07 9.38 -8.22
C ARG A 115 9.79 8.28 -9.01
N GLN A 116 11.11 8.30 -9.05
CA GLN A 116 11.90 7.30 -9.76
C GLN A 116 12.02 6.00 -8.97
N LEU A 117 11.91 6.03 -7.63
CA LEU A 117 12.10 4.86 -6.77
C LEU A 117 10.91 3.90 -6.78
N LEU A 118 9.69 4.41 -6.84
CA LEU A 118 8.47 3.58 -6.87
C LEU A 118 7.43 4.19 -7.81
N LYS A 119 7.12 3.51 -8.88
CA LYS A 119 6.02 3.87 -9.79
C LYS A 119 4.98 2.76 -9.78
N ASN A 120 3.80 3.04 -9.22
CA ASN A 120 2.67 2.14 -9.32
C ASN A 120 2.14 2.14 -10.77
N LYS A 121 2.17 0.99 -11.43
CA LYS A 121 1.69 0.83 -12.80
C LYS A 121 0.24 0.38 -12.85
N SER A 122 -0.13 -0.59 -12.02
CA SER A 122 -1.48 -1.14 -12.01
C SER A 122 -1.83 -1.78 -10.69
N ARG A 123 -3.11 -1.76 -10.37
CA ARG A 123 -3.71 -2.50 -9.26
C ARG A 123 -4.98 -3.17 -9.80
N LYS A 124 -5.00 -4.50 -9.83
CA LYS A 124 -6.12 -5.31 -10.32
C LYS A 124 -6.73 -6.08 -9.18
N LEU A 125 -8.04 -5.89 -8.94
CA LEU A 125 -8.79 -6.70 -7.98
C LEU A 125 -8.96 -8.12 -8.54
N LEU A 126 -8.51 -9.12 -7.79
CA LEU A 126 -8.66 -10.54 -8.13
C LEU A 126 -9.85 -11.16 -7.42
N LYS A 127 -10.03 -10.84 -6.14
CA LYS A 127 -11.13 -11.36 -5.32
C LYS A 127 -11.51 -10.33 -4.25
N LYS A 128 -12.82 -10.22 -3.98
CA LYS A 128 -13.35 -9.44 -2.86
C LYS A 128 -14.26 -10.33 -2.03
N ASP A 129 -14.08 -10.27 -0.70
CA ASP A 129 -14.87 -11.03 0.27
C ASP A 129 -15.09 -10.15 1.50
N GLY A 130 -16.17 -9.39 1.48
CA GLY A 130 -16.47 -8.38 2.49
C GLY A 130 -15.31 -7.37 2.65
N PRO A 131 -14.71 -7.27 3.87
CA PRO A 131 -13.59 -6.36 4.14
C PRO A 131 -12.24 -6.85 3.61
N ARG A 132 -12.18 -8.07 3.08
CA ARG A 132 -10.96 -8.67 2.55
C ARG A 132 -10.90 -8.55 1.04
N GLU A 133 -9.78 -8.06 0.53
CA GLU A 133 -9.51 -7.93 -0.88
C GLU A 133 -8.19 -8.63 -1.23
N ILE A 134 -8.21 -9.41 -2.31
CA ILE A 134 -6.98 -9.95 -2.91
C ILE A 134 -6.75 -9.21 -4.21
N VAL A 135 -5.59 -8.57 -4.31
CA VAL A 135 -5.24 -7.73 -5.45
C VAL A 135 -3.89 -8.12 -6.03
N GLU A 136 -3.76 -7.99 -7.33
CA GLU A 136 -2.49 -7.99 -8.04
C GLU A 136 -2.01 -6.55 -8.19
N THR A 137 -0.80 -6.26 -7.76
CA THR A 137 -0.17 -4.96 -7.94
C THR A 137 1.07 -5.09 -8.81
N GLU A 138 1.21 -4.20 -9.77
CA GLU A 138 2.44 -4.07 -10.55
C GLU A 138 3.09 -2.73 -10.23
N ASN A 139 4.28 -2.79 -9.68
CA ASN A 139 5.10 -1.64 -9.33
C ASN A 139 6.41 -1.68 -10.08
N THR A 140 7.01 -0.52 -10.31
CA THR A 140 8.37 -0.43 -10.82
C THR A 140 9.23 0.15 -9.73
N VAL A 141 10.30 -0.56 -9.35
CA VAL A 141 11.26 -0.11 -8.35
C VAL A 141 12.59 0.14 -9.02
N ALA A 142 13.15 1.32 -8.79
CA ALA A 142 14.51 1.64 -9.24
C ALA A 142 15.55 1.06 -8.26
N PHE A 143 16.53 0.38 -8.81
CA PHE A 143 17.69 -0.13 -8.08
C PHE A 143 18.96 0.42 -8.71
N ASP A 144 19.84 0.94 -7.88
CA ASP A 144 21.19 1.27 -8.29
C ASP A 144 22.09 0.05 -8.08
N PHE A 145 22.47 -0.59 -9.18
CA PHE A 145 23.36 -1.74 -9.16
C PHE A 145 24.72 -1.36 -9.75
N LEU A 146 25.72 -1.25 -8.88
CA LEU A 146 27.07 -0.79 -9.25
C LEU A 146 27.00 0.57 -9.96
N TRP A 147 27.27 0.61 -11.25
CA TRP A 147 27.19 1.80 -12.11
C TRP A 147 25.89 1.86 -12.96
N TRP A 148 24.94 0.95 -12.72
CA TRP A 148 23.69 0.87 -13.47
C TRP A 148 22.51 1.24 -12.59
N SER A 149 21.82 2.30 -12.96
CA SER A 149 20.49 2.60 -12.42
C SER A 149 19.43 2.00 -13.36
N ARG A 150 18.66 1.06 -12.87
CA ARG A 150 17.60 0.39 -13.64
C ARG A 150 16.32 0.27 -12.82
N ALA A 151 15.20 0.43 -13.52
CA ALA A 151 13.89 0.21 -12.97
C ALA A 151 13.38 -1.19 -13.34
N PHE A 152 13.00 -1.98 -12.33
CA PHE A 152 12.52 -3.34 -12.52
C PHE A 152 11.05 -3.46 -12.13
N PRO A 153 10.23 -4.14 -12.97
CA PRO A 153 8.85 -4.42 -12.61
C PRO A 153 8.79 -5.48 -11.50
N ILE A 154 7.95 -5.22 -10.53
CA ILE A 154 7.63 -6.13 -9.43
C ILE A 154 6.13 -6.37 -9.46
N LYS A 155 5.73 -7.62 -9.59
CA LYS A 155 4.35 -8.05 -9.43
C LYS A 155 4.16 -8.75 -8.10
N LEU A 156 3.20 -8.27 -7.33
CA LEU A 156 2.85 -8.81 -6.02
C LEU A 156 1.37 -9.20 -6.00
N ILE A 157 1.08 -10.32 -5.35
CA ILE A 157 -0.27 -10.63 -4.89
C ILE A 157 -0.36 -10.15 -3.45
N VAL A 158 -1.33 -9.29 -3.17
CA VAL A 158 -1.56 -8.69 -1.85
C VAL A 158 -2.93 -9.09 -1.37
N ASP A 159 -2.98 -9.64 -0.17
CA ASP A 159 -4.19 -10.04 0.56
C ASP A 159 -4.39 -9.03 1.69
N GLU A 160 -5.38 -8.17 1.56
CA GLU A 160 -5.64 -7.04 2.43
C GLU A 160 -6.94 -7.24 3.20
N ASN A 161 -6.94 -6.89 4.48
CA ASN A 161 -8.14 -6.83 5.31
C ASN A 161 -8.26 -5.43 5.92
N ILE A 162 -9.23 -4.66 5.42
CA ILE A 162 -9.44 -3.27 5.84
C ILE A 162 -10.03 -3.19 7.26
N LYS A 163 -10.74 -4.21 7.72
CA LYS A 163 -11.29 -4.25 9.07
C LYS A 163 -10.19 -4.39 10.13
N ASP A 164 -9.24 -5.28 9.88
CA ASP A 164 -8.15 -5.58 10.81
C ASP A 164 -6.91 -4.72 10.53
N LEU A 165 -6.94 -3.88 9.49
CA LEU A 165 -5.83 -3.05 9.01
C LEU A 165 -4.55 -3.87 8.82
N THR A 166 -4.70 -5.03 8.19
CA THR A 166 -3.61 -5.97 7.93
C THR A 166 -3.48 -6.28 6.45
N ALA A 167 -2.27 -6.53 6.01
CA ALA A 167 -2.03 -7.06 4.68
C ALA A 167 -0.89 -8.07 4.67
N LYS A 168 -1.00 -9.03 3.75
CA LYS A 168 0.05 -10.00 3.43
C LYS A 168 0.36 -9.89 1.96
N TYR A 169 1.62 -9.90 1.60
CA TYR A 169 2.02 -9.84 0.21
C TYR A 169 3.08 -10.88 -0.11
N LYS A 170 3.05 -11.37 -1.34
CA LYS A 170 4.07 -12.25 -1.89
C LYS A 170 4.33 -11.90 -3.34
N LYS A 171 5.56 -12.12 -3.80
CA LYS A 171 5.89 -11.92 -5.20
C LYS A 171 5.13 -12.92 -6.07
N GLU A 172 4.60 -12.44 -7.17
CA GLU A 172 4.25 -13.23 -8.33
C GLU A 172 5.44 -13.25 -9.30
N LYS A 173 5.96 -12.06 -9.64
CA LYS A 173 7.13 -11.90 -10.50
C LYS A 173 8.03 -10.80 -9.95
N MET A 174 9.29 -11.14 -9.71
CA MET A 174 10.32 -10.20 -9.27
C MET A 174 11.70 -10.68 -9.73
N MET A 175 12.44 -9.82 -10.42
CA MET A 175 13.78 -10.13 -10.89
C MET A 175 14.73 -10.33 -9.69
N PHE A 176 15.68 -11.24 -9.80
CA PHE A 176 16.71 -11.59 -8.82
C PHE A 176 16.20 -12.20 -7.50
N MET A 177 14.91 -12.22 -7.21
CA MET A 177 14.40 -12.74 -5.94
C MET A 177 13.71 -14.10 -6.09
N LYS A 178 14.21 -15.10 -5.36
CA LYS A 178 13.56 -16.40 -5.17
C LYS A 178 12.36 -16.28 -4.24
N VAL A 179 12.56 -15.59 -3.11
CA VAL A 179 11.54 -15.29 -2.11
C VAL A 179 11.43 -13.78 -1.97
N PHE A 180 10.24 -13.24 -1.96
CA PHE A 180 9.92 -11.89 -1.54
C PHE A 180 8.47 -11.89 -1.07
N GLU A 181 8.29 -11.86 0.23
CA GLU A 181 6.98 -11.91 0.88
C GLU A 181 7.01 -11.18 2.21
N GLY A 182 5.87 -10.81 2.71
CA GLY A 182 5.77 -10.16 3.99
C GLY A 182 4.35 -9.91 4.43
N SER A 183 4.25 -9.23 5.57
CA SER A 183 2.98 -8.78 6.12
C SER A 183 3.18 -7.47 6.86
N TYR A 184 2.12 -6.68 6.96
CA TYR A 184 2.09 -5.54 7.86
C TYR A 184 0.75 -5.43 8.57
N LYS A 185 0.78 -4.77 9.72
CA LYS A 185 -0.37 -4.42 10.54
C LYS A 185 -0.25 -2.97 10.98
N VAL A 186 -1.37 -2.27 10.99
CA VAL A 186 -1.46 -0.90 11.50
C VAL A 186 -2.22 -0.90 12.82
N GLU A 187 -1.63 -0.29 13.85
CA GLU A 187 -2.19 -0.18 15.19
C GLU A 187 -2.33 1.29 15.59
N PRO A 188 -3.36 1.66 16.36
CA PRO A 188 -3.53 3.02 16.84
C PRO A 188 -2.49 3.39 17.91
N ILE A 189 -2.05 4.65 17.88
CA ILE A 189 -1.32 5.31 18.96
C ILE A 189 -2.20 6.45 19.47
N PHE A 190 -2.55 6.44 20.73
CA PHE A 190 -3.31 7.50 21.36
C PHE A 190 -2.37 8.60 21.86
N VAL A 191 -2.26 9.66 21.06
CA VAL A 191 -1.31 10.76 21.30
C VAL A 191 -1.72 11.54 22.54
N ASP A 192 -0.75 11.80 23.44
CA ASP A 192 -1.00 12.51 24.72
C ASP A 192 -2.00 11.81 25.65
N SER A 193 -2.17 10.49 25.51
CA SER A 193 -3.13 9.73 26.33
C SER A 193 -2.85 9.87 27.83
N GLU A 194 -1.60 9.93 28.27
CA GLU A 194 -1.23 10.13 29.67
C GLU A 194 -1.70 11.50 30.19
N ARG A 195 -1.64 12.53 29.38
CA ARG A 195 -2.08 13.89 29.73
C ARG A 195 -3.59 14.04 29.69
N LEU A 196 -4.24 13.44 28.68
CA LEU A 196 -5.68 13.61 28.43
C LEU A 196 -6.54 12.63 29.25
N CYS A 197 -6.03 11.44 29.54
CA CYS A 197 -6.74 10.35 30.20
C CYS A 197 -6.14 10.06 31.59
N LYS A 198 -6.33 10.97 32.53
CA LYS A 198 -5.67 10.98 33.86
C LYS A 198 -5.88 9.73 34.72
N HIS A 199 -7.00 9.03 34.56
CA HIS A 199 -7.38 7.93 35.45
C HIS A 199 -7.01 6.55 34.91
N ARG A 200 -6.97 6.37 33.57
CA ARG A 200 -6.69 5.08 32.94
C ARG A 200 -6.22 5.29 31.52
N LEU A 201 -5.15 4.60 31.13
CA LEU A 201 -4.70 4.57 29.75
C LEU A 201 -5.74 3.84 28.87
N PRO A 202 -6.22 4.45 27.79
CA PRO A 202 -7.22 3.87 26.90
C PRO A 202 -6.64 2.69 26.12
N LYS A 203 -7.44 1.64 25.97
CA LYS A 203 -7.09 0.47 25.14
C LYS A 203 -7.78 0.48 23.78
N THR A 204 -8.91 1.18 23.69
CA THR A 204 -9.69 1.30 22.45
C THR A 204 -9.88 2.75 22.04
N ARG A 205 -10.25 2.95 20.78
CA ARG A 205 -10.54 4.29 20.23
C ARG A 205 -11.71 4.95 20.97
N GLU A 206 -12.74 4.18 21.33
CA GLU A 206 -13.92 4.65 22.04
C GLU A 206 -13.56 5.09 23.48
N GLU A 207 -12.73 4.31 24.18
CA GLU A 207 -12.22 4.69 25.49
C GLU A 207 -11.42 5.99 25.41
N TYR A 208 -10.57 6.12 24.39
CA TYR A 208 -9.76 7.32 24.18
C TYR A 208 -10.63 8.54 23.84
N LYS A 209 -11.64 8.38 22.98
CA LYS A 209 -12.61 9.45 22.66
C LYS A 209 -13.33 9.96 23.90
N LYS A 210 -13.74 9.05 24.81
CA LYS A 210 -14.41 9.41 26.05
C LYS A 210 -13.49 10.16 27.02
N CYS A 211 -12.31 9.62 27.32
CA CYS A 211 -11.43 10.22 28.33
C CYS A 211 -10.75 11.51 27.85
N SER A 212 -10.50 11.66 26.54
CA SER A 212 -9.93 12.87 25.96
C SER A 212 -10.96 13.97 25.67
N GLY A 213 -12.25 13.72 25.92
CA GLY A 213 -13.32 14.65 25.54
C GLY A 213 -13.42 14.86 24.02
N GLY A 214 -12.96 13.91 23.23
CA GLY A 214 -12.93 13.98 21.78
C GLY A 214 -11.88 14.94 21.20
N GLN A 215 -10.92 15.40 21.99
CA GLN A 215 -9.82 16.28 21.55
C GLN A 215 -8.50 15.52 21.31
N GLY A 216 -8.52 14.21 21.55
CA GLY A 216 -7.35 13.37 21.39
C GLY A 216 -7.04 13.04 19.93
N LYS A 217 -5.79 13.19 19.53
CA LYS A 217 -5.29 12.78 18.21
C LYS A 217 -4.93 11.30 18.22
N VAL A 218 -5.23 10.62 17.12
CA VAL A 218 -4.83 9.24 16.90
C VAL A 218 -3.77 9.19 15.81
N ALA A 219 -2.60 8.67 16.15
CA ALA A 219 -1.53 8.34 15.22
C ALA A 219 -1.52 6.84 14.93
N SER A 220 -0.61 6.40 14.08
CA SER A 220 -0.48 5.01 13.66
C SER A 220 0.90 4.44 13.96
N LYS A 221 0.94 3.20 14.44
CA LYS A 221 2.13 2.36 14.49
C LYS A 221 2.00 1.28 13.42
N VAL A 222 2.97 1.20 12.53
CA VAL A 222 3.05 0.15 11.52
C VAL A 222 4.10 -0.86 11.96
N ILE A 223 3.70 -2.14 12.00
CA ILE A 223 4.57 -3.28 12.26
C ILE A 223 4.62 -4.12 11.00
N MET A 224 5.81 -4.28 10.40
CA MET A 224 5.99 -5.00 9.15
C MET A 224 7.04 -6.09 9.30
N ASN A 225 6.77 -7.26 8.74
CA ASN A 225 7.71 -8.35 8.57
C ASN A 225 7.92 -8.61 7.09
N GLN A 226 9.16 -8.59 6.63
CA GLN A 226 9.52 -8.82 5.25
C GLN A 226 10.58 -9.91 5.15
N TYR A 227 10.34 -10.90 4.28
CA TYR A 227 11.26 -11.99 3.99
C TYR A 227 11.70 -11.90 2.54
N PHE A 228 13.00 -12.07 2.29
CA PHE A 228 13.51 -12.11 0.92
C PHE A 228 14.75 -13.01 0.81
N GLN A 229 14.93 -13.60 -0.38
CA GLN A 229 16.05 -14.42 -0.74
C GLN A 229 16.35 -14.26 -2.24
N PRO A 230 17.56 -13.93 -2.64
CA PRO A 230 17.96 -13.92 -4.04
C PRO A 230 17.96 -15.32 -4.67
N PHE A 231 17.85 -15.40 -6.02
CA PHE A 231 18.08 -16.63 -6.77
C PHE A 231 19.57 -17.00 -6.84
N PRO A 232 19.92 -18.29 -7.03
CA PRO A 232 21.25 -18.67 -7.49
C PRO A 232 21.56 -18.06 -8.89
N PRO A 233 22.78 -17.58 -9.15
CA PRO A 233 23.96 -17.52 -8.26
C PRO A 233 23.97 -16.31 -7.34
N PHE A 234 22.97 -15.42 -7.39
CA PHE A 234 22.91 -14.17 -6.63
C PHE A 234 22.72 -14.36 -5.11
N ASN A 235 22.41 -15.58 -4.68
CA ASN A 235 22.35 -15.96 -3.26
C ASN A 235 23.71 -16.29 -2.66
N LEU A 236 24.79 -16.26 -3.46
CA LEU A 236 26.18 -16.51 -3.01
C LEU A 236 26.96 -15.20 -2.86
N PRO A 237 27.91 -15.13 -1.90
CA PRO A 237 28.84 -13.99 -1.80
C PRO A 237 29.69 -13.82 -3.08
N PRO A 238 30.03 -12.60 -3.45
CA PRO A 238 29.68 -11.31 -2.83
C PRO A 238 28.28 -10.77 -3.23
N PHE A 239 27.62 -11.34 -4.24
CA PHE A 239 26.35 -10.83 -4.79
C PHE A 239 25.23 -10.80 -3.76
N SER A 240 25.12 -11.84 -2.93
CA SER A 240 24.08 -11.90 -1.90
C SER A 240 24.19 -10.75 -0.89
N TRP A 241 25.39 -10.39 -0.48
CA TRP A 241 25.62 -9.26 0.44
C TRP A 241 25.21 -7.94 -0.19
N TYR A 242 25.54 -7.77 -1.46
CA TYR A 242 25.21 -6.55 -2.20
C TYR A 242 23.68 -6.41 -2.40
N ILE A 243 23.02 -7.47 -2.88
CA ILE A 243 21.56 -7.48 -3.09
C ILE A 243 20.82 -7.29 -1.76
N ASN A 244 21.23 -7.97 -0.70
CA ASN A 244 20.64 -7.80 0.62
C ASN A 244 20.79 -6.35 1.10
N ARG A 245 21.98 -5.76 0.96
CA ARG A 245 22.24 -4.37 1.35
C ARG A 245 21.35 -3.38 0.58
N ILE A 246 21.24 -3.56 -0.75
CA ILE A 246 20.39 -2.70 -1.58
C ILE A 246 18.93 -2.86 -1.16
N THR A 247 18.42 -4.09 -1.02
CA THR A 247 17.03 -4.35 -0.65
C THR A 247 16.69 -3.70 0.69
N ILE A 248 17.56 -3.83 1.70
CA ILE A 248 17.38 -3.19 3.00
C ILE A 248 17.37 -1.67 2.87
N ARG A 249 18.33 -1.10 2.12
CA ARG A 249 18.42 0.35 1.92
C ARG A 249 17.19 0.88 1.19
N THR A 250 16.79 0.25 0.09
CA THR A 250 15.60 0.65 -0.69
C THR A 250 14.34 0.59 0.17
N THR A 251 14.15 -0.48 0.95
CA THR A 251 13.01 -0.58 1.87
C THR A 251 13.01 0.57 2.88
N LYS A 252 14.14 0.86 3.53
CA LYS A 252 14.24 1.99 4.48
C LYS A 252 13.91 3.33 3.81
N THR A 253 14.43 3.58 2.63
CA THR A 253 14.17 4.81 1.88
C THR A 253 12.69 4.94 1.53
N LEU A 254 12.04 3.87 1.05
CA LEU A 254 10.61 3.88 0.76
C LEU A 254 9.76 4.20 2.00
N LEU A 255 10.11 3.65 3.16
CA LEU A 255 9.41 3.93 4.41
C LEU A 255 9.58 5.39 4.85
N GLN A 256 10.78 5.94 4.75
CA GLN A 256 11.04 7.36 5.03
C GLN A 256 10.24 8.28 4.09
N MET A 257 10.12 7.89 2.82
CA MET A 257 9.30 8.63 1.85
C MET A 257 7.81 8.60 2.22
N ILE A 258 7.29 7.46 2.70
CA ILE A 258 5.91 7.37 3.20
C ILE A 258 5.73 8.29 4.41
N GLN A 259 6.69 8.35 5.34
CA GLN A 259 6.64 9.29 6.48
C GLN A 259 6.63 10.74 6.02
N LEU A 260 7.51 11.12 5.08
CA LEU A 260 7.56 12.47 4.52
C LEU A 260 6.26 12.86 3.80
N SER A 261 5.70 11.96 2.99
CA SER A 261 4.43 12.24 2.31
C SER A 261 3.29 12.46 3.28
N THR A 262 3.27 11.68 4.35
CA THR A 262 2.26 11.82 5.41
C THR A 262 2.41 13.15 6.15
N ALA A 263 3.66 13.60 6.39
CA ALA A 263 3.93 14.90 6.98
C ALA A 263 3.40 16.06 6.09
N THR A 264 3.72 16.01 4.81
CA THR A 264 3.23 17.01 3.85
C THR A 264 1.70 17.03 3.74
N PHE A 265 1.06 15.86 3.80
CA PHE A 265 -0.41 15.79 3.81
C PHE A 265 -0.98 16.54 5.03
N ARG A 266 -0.38 16.39 6.22
CA ARG A 266 -0.81 17.10 7.42
C ARG A 266 -0.64 18.62 7.33
N GLU A 267 0.36 19.10 6.59
CA GLU A 267 0.61 20.54 6.41
C GLU A 267 -0.35 21.20 5.42
N LEU A 268 -0.81 20.44 4.41
CA LEU A 268 -1.62 20.95 3.30
C LEU A 268 -3.13 20.81 3.53
N SER A 269 -3.56 19.95 4.45
CA SER A 269 -4.98 19.71 4.77
C SER A 269 -5.46 20.69 5.85
#